data_d869dd9bfaffa8c5649650acaf728611
#
_entry.id   d869dd9bfaffa8c5649650acaf728611
#
_cell.length_a   1.000
_cell.length_b   1.000
_cell.length_c   1.000
_cell.angle_alpha   90.00
_cell.angle_beta   90.00
_cell.angle_gamma   90.00
#
_symmetry.space_group_name_H-M   'P 1'
#
loop_
_entity.id
_entity.type
_entity.pdbx_description
1 polymer ?
#
loop_
_entity_poly.entity_id
_entity_poly.type
_entity_poly.pdbx_seq_one_letter_code
_entity_poly.pdbx_strand_id
1 'polypeptide(L)'
;GLGSNVQPFVSIVGELDEVSDDFIKESAAIIVDVANGERVEDQRFKLAKASFKIDHHIFVEKFTDEELVLTKRIATAEIIGELMMKEKLRTNKLGATALALGIITDSGRFRYDLTSGNTFSVMARLTNIGADLALINENLAKRSLADFKKRGHFLSNYETYENVIYIIVPYLKLQELDILPSEGSNYVNTYSNLDYYPLWATFFIEKDG
;
A
#
# COMPACT_ATOMS: atom_id res chain seq x y z
N GLY A 1 -6.76 5.92 -1.64
CA GLY A 1 -7.54 4.78 -2.12
C GLY A 1 -6.63 3.67 -2.63
N LEU A 2 -7.07 2.43 -2.47
CA LEU A 2 -6.34 1.26 -3.00
C LEU A 2 -6.20 1.39 -4.52
N GLY A 3 -4.98 1.23 -5.03
CA GLY A 3 -4.73 1.27 -6.48
C GLY A 3 -5.57 0.24 -7.24
N SER A 4 -5.89 0.53 -8.50
CA SER A 4 -6.73 -0.33 -9.36
C SER A 4 -6.31 -1.81 -9.39
N ASN A 5 -5.03 -2.09 -9.17
CA ASN A 5 -4.47 -3.44 -9.16
C ASN A 5 -4.82 -4.26 -7.90
N VAL A 6 -5.37 -3.63 -6.86
CA VAL A 6 -5.74 -4.27 -5.58
C VAL A 6 -7.26 -4.46 -5.50
N GLN A 7 -8.03 -3.82 -6.35
CA GLN A 7 -9.49 -3.87 -6.42
C GLN A 7 -10.10 -5.29 -6.41
N PRO A 8 -9.54 -6.30 -7.10
CA PRO A 8 -10.09 -7.66 -7.06
C PRO A 8 -10.10 -8.29 -5.67
N PHE A 9 -9.31 -7.74 -4.73
CA PHE A 9 -9.21 -8.24 -3.36
C PHE A 9 -10.07 -7.46 -2.37
N VAL A 10 -10.62 -6.31 -2.79
CA VAL A 10 -11.40 -5.37 -1.96
C VAL A 10 -12.90 -5.69 -1.96
N SER A 11 -13.40 -6.46 -2.90
CA SER A 11 -14.83 -6.82 -3.03
C SER A 11 -15.41 -7.66 -1.88
N ILE A 12 -14.72 -7.72 -0.73
CA ILE A 12 -15.02 -8.60 0.40
C ILE A 12 -15.44 -7.81 1.62
N VAL A 13 -15.14 -6.54 1.66
CA VAL A 13 -15.49 -5.65 2.76
C VAL A 13 -16.65 -4.79 2.27
N GLY A 14 -17.85 -4.91 2.88
CA GLY A 14 -18.99 -4.08 2.55
C GLY A 14 -18.64 -2.58 2.52
N GLU A 15 -19.46 -1.79 1.86
CA GLU A 15 -19.24 -0.34 1.78
C GLU A 15 -19.37 0.31 3.16
N LEU A 16 -18.54 1.32 3.44
CA LEU A 16 -18.48 2.03 4.73
C LEU A 16 -19.84 2.63 5.16
N ASP A 17 -20.70 2.96 4.19
CA ASP A 17 -22.00 3.61 4.43
C ASP A 17 -23.09 2.65 4.93
N GLU A 18 -22.86 1.35 4.93
CA GLU A 18 -23.80 0.35 5.42
C GLU A 18 -23.81 0.21 6.96
N VAL A 19 -22.83 0.81 7.65
CA VAL A 19 -22.68 0.70 9.10
C VAL A 19 -23.25 1.93 9.80
N SER A 20 -24.29 1.74 10.64
CA SER A 20 -24.91 2.82 11.40
C SER A 20 -24.04 3.30 12.57
N ASP A 21 -24.22 4.55 12.98
CA ASP A 21 -23.53 5.10 14.16
C ASP A 21 -23.85 4.31 15.43
N ASP A 22 -25.05 3.79 15.57
CA ASP A 22 -25.43 3.00 16.73
C ASP A 22 -24.72 1.65 16.76
N PHE A 23 -24.50 1.03 15.60
CA PHE A 23 -23.67 -0.16 15.51
C PHE A 23 -22.22 0.15 15.92
N ILE A 24 -21.64 1.27 15.45
CA ILE A 24 -20.29 1.68 15.82
C ILE A 24 -20.18 1.92 17.33
N LYS A 25 -21.14 2.62 17.93
CA LYS A 25 -21.18 2.88 19.38
C LYS A 25 -21.21 1.60 20.21
N GLU A 26 -21.78 0.53 19.69
CA GLU A 26 -21.84 -0.77 20.36
C GLU A 26 -20.64 -1.69 20.05
N SER A 27 -19.75 -1.27 19.16
CA SER A 27 -18.64 -2.06 18.64
C SER A 27 -17.29 -1.67 19.26
N ALA A 28 -16.28 -2.52 19.02
CA ALA A 28 -14.88 -2.15 19.15
C ALA A 28 -14.31 -1.84 17.76
N ALA A 29 -13.57 -0.74 17.63
CA ALA A 29 -12.90 -0.35 16.40
C ALA A 29 -11.47 -0.92 16.37
N ILE A 30 -11.14 -1.66 15.32
CA ILE A 30 -9.76 -2.09 15.03
C ILE A 30 -9.25 -1.29 13.84
N ILE A 31 -8.28 -0.42 14.07
CA ILE A 31 -7.65 0.43 13.06
C ILE A 31 -6.33 -0.20 12.65
N VAL A 32 -6.11 -0.37 11.36
CA VAL A 32 -4.92 -1.02 10.83
C VAL A 32 -4.19 -0.13 9.83
N ASP A 33 -2.86 -0.16 9.87
CA ASP A 33 -2.00 0.45 8.85
C ASP A 33 -2.13 1.98 8.72
N VAL A 34 -2.28 2.66 9.84
CA VAL A 34 -2.46 4.12 9.89
C VAL A 34 -1.62 4.74 10.99
N ALA A 35 -0.71 5.66 10.62
CA ALA A 35 0.20 6.32 11.55
C ALA A 35 -0.47 7.36 12.46
N ASN A 36 -1.50 8.06 11.96
CA ASN A 36 -2.21 9.11 12.71
C ASN A 36 -3.72 9.05 12.49
N GLY A 37 -4.48 9.59 13.47
CA GLY A 37 -5.94 9.50 13.50
C GLY A 37 -6.64 10.28 12.39
N GLU A 38 -6.03 11.33 11.86
CA GLU A 38 -6.60 12.12 10.76
C GLU A 38 -6.70 11.34 9.45
N ARG A 39 -5.82 10.34 9.27
CA ARG A 39 -5.79 9.48 8.07
C ARG A 39 -6.78 8.31 8.12
N VAL A 40 -7.45 8.09 9.26
CA VAL A 40 -8.50 7.08 9.34
C VAL A 40 -9.68 7.55 8.49
N GLU A 41 -10.06 6.76 7.48
CA GLU A 41 -11.06 7.14 6.50
C GLU A 41 -12.42 7.40 7.15
N ASP A 42 -12.87 6.52 8.05
CA ASP A 42 -14.10 6.71 8.81
C ASP A 42 -13.81 7.25 10.21
N GLN A 43 -13.98 8.57 10.39
CA GLN A 43 -13.76 9.25 11.67
C GLN A 43 -14.75 8.85 12.77
N ARG A 44 -15.81 8.08 12.43
CA ARG A 44 -16.77 7.56 13.39
C ARG A 44 -16.17 6.47 14.30
N PHE A 45 -14.97 5.98 14.01
CA PHE A 45 -14.26 5.06 14.91
C PHE A 45 -14.15 5.61 16.34
N LYS A 46 -14.17 6.94 16.50
CA LYS A 46 -14.13 7.64 17.79
C LYS A 46 -15.42 7.45 18.63
N LEU A 47 -16.49 6.98 18.01
CA LEU A 47 -17.74 6.66 18.69
C LEU A 47 -17.75 5.25 19.30
N ALA A 48 -16.80 4.41 18.91
CA ALA A 48 -16.74 3.01 19.36
C ALA A 48 -16.50 2.90 20.88
N LYS A 49 -16.99 1.83 21.48
CA LYS A 49 -16.79 1.55 22.93
C LYS A 49 -15.32 1.38 23.31
N ALA A 50 -14.53 0.89 22.40
CA ALA A 50 -13.10 0.68 22.55
C ALA A 50 -12.43 0.76 21.17
N SER A 51 -11.16 1.15 21.16
CA SER A 51 -10.39 1.26 19.94
C SER A 51 -9.00 0.63 20.11
N PHE A 52 -8.54 -0.07 19.08
CA PHE A 52 -7.25 -0.72 19.06
C PHE A 52 -6.56 -0.48 17.73
N LYS A 53 -5.28 -0.07 17.75
CA LYS A 53 -4.47 0.12 16.55
C LYS A 53 -3.44 -1.00 16.39
N ILE A 54 -3.29 -1.50 15.15
CA ILE A 54 -2.17 -2.35 14.74
C ILE A 54 -1.47 -1.65 13.59
N ASP A 55 -0.18 -1.34 13.74
CA ASP A 55 0.54 -0.55 12.77
C ASP A 55 2.04 -0.90 12.73
N HIS A 56 2.69 -0.65 11.58
CA HIS A 56 4.13 -0.83 11.39
C HIS A 56 4.87 0.49 11.12
N HIS A 57 4.15 1.58 10.93
CA HIS A 57 4.73 2.89 10.65
C HIS A 57 5.51 3.45 11.86
N ILE A 58 6.38 4.41 11.60
CA ILE A 58 7.02 5.19 12.66
C ILE A 58 5.92 5.86 13.50
N PHE A 59 6.03 5.72 14.81
CA PHE A 59 5.05 6.30 15.73
C PHE A 59 4.98 7.82 15.57
N VAL A 60 3.77 8.32 15.36
CA VAL A 60 3.47 9.75 15.24
C VAL A 60 2.70 10.23 16.47
N GLU A 61 1.57 9.58 16.79
CA GLU A 61 0.70 9.93 17.90
C GLU A 61 -0.08 8.72 18.40
N LYS A 62 -0.52 8.78 19.65
CA LYS A 62 -1.51 7.83 20.18
C LYS A 62 -2.92 8.40 19.96
N PHE A 63 -3.77 7.66 19.25
CA PHE A 63 -5.15 8.08 18.97
C PHE A 63 -6.20 6.99 19.21
N THR A 64 -5.80 5.85 19.72
CA THR A 64 -6.67 4.75 20.14
C THR A 64 -6.41 4.41 21.61
N ASP A 65 -7.32 3.67 22.24
CA ASP A 65 -7.18 3.26 23.66
C ASP A 65 -5.94 2.38 23.84
N GLU A 66 -5.77 1.39 22.96
CA GLU A 66 -4.63 0.47 22.96
C GLU A 66 -3.98 0.43 21.57
N GLU A 67 -2.65 0.23 21.53
CA GLU A 67 -1.89 0.21 20.29
C GLU A 67 -0.82 -0.89 20.28
N LEU A 68 -0.69 -1.58 19.16
CA LEU A 68 0.42 -2.46 18.83
C LEU A 68 1.16 -1.88 17.62
N VAL A 69 2.25 -1.16 17.87
CA VAL A 69 3.08 -0.55 16.82
C VAL A 69 4.43 -1.24 16.77
N LEU A 70 4.73 -1.93 15.67
CA LEU A 70 5.96 -2.70 15.47
C LEU A 70 6.75 -2.19 14.26
N THR A 71 7.49 -1.11 14.44
CA THR A 71 8.22 -0.39 13.37
C THR A 71 9.33 -1.21 12.68
N LYS A 72 9.69 -2.37 13.22
CA LYS A 72 10.66 -3.30 12.63
C LYS A 72 9.99 -4.39 11.77
N ARG A 73 8.71 -4.31 11.58
CA ARG A 73 7.97 -5.20 10.66
C ARG A 73 7.79 -4.51 9.31
N ILE A 74 7.88 -5.31 8.24
CA ILE A 74 7.80 -4.76 6.88
C ILE A 74 6.39 -4.30 6.52
N ALA A 75 5.36 -4.86 7.16
CA ALA A 75 3.96 -4.60 6.88
C ALA A 75 3.10 -4.81 8.12
N THR A 76 2.00 -4.10 8.25
CA THR A 76 0.95 -4.40 9.24
C THR A 76 0.37 -5.79 9.03
N ALA A 77 0.26 -6.24 7.78
CA ALA A 77 -0.16 -7.60 7.43
C ALA A 77 0.78 -8.69 8.01
N GLU A 78 2.09 -8.42 8.13
CA GLU A 78 3.04 -9.31 8.82
C GLU A 78 2.70 -9.43 10.30
N ILE A 79 2.44 -8.30 10.98
CA ILE A 79 2.06 -8.27 12.41
C ILE A 79 0.79 -9.09 12.65
N ILE A 80 -0.21 -8.90 11.80
CA ILE A 80 -1.47 -9.68 11.89
C ILE A 80 -1.20 -11.16 11.67
N GLY A 81 -0.34 -11.52 10.71
CA GLY A 81 0.06 -12.90 10.47
C GLY A 81 0.78 -13.53 11.67
N GLU A 82 1.67 -12.78 12.35
CA GLU A 82 2.32 -13.20 13.59
C GLU A 82 1.31 -13.42 14.72
N LEU A 83 0.39 -12.48 14.91
CA LEU A 83 -0.68 -12.62 15.91
C LEU A 83 -1.53 -13.87 15.65
N MET A 84 -1.88 -14.12 14.39
CA MET A 84 -2.60 -15.33 14.01
C MET A 84 -1.84 -16.60 14.37
N MET A 85 -0.52 -16.63 14.13
CA MET A 85 0.30 -17.79 14.49
C MET A 85 0.38 -17.99 16.01
N LYS A 86 0.65 -16.89 16.74
CA LYS A 86 0.79 -16.90 18.19
C LYS A 86 -0.50 -17.30 18.91
N GLU A 87 -1.61 -16.67 18.53
CA GLU A 87 -2.90 -16.85 19.18
C GLU A 87 -3.73 -17.99 18.54
N LYS A 88 -3.13 -18.75 17.59
CA LYS A 88 -3.76 -19.86 16.87
C LYS A 88 -5.09 -19.47 16.20
N LEU A 89 -5.18 -18.23 15.72
CA LEU A 89 -6.35 -17.74 15.02
C LEU A 89 -6.45 -18.41 13.63
N ARG A 90 -7.69 -18.59 13.17
CA ARG A 90 -7.96 -19.21 11.87
C ARG A 90 -8.29 -18.15 10.84
N THR A 91 -7.86 -18.38 9.62
CA THR A 91 -8.29 -17.63 8.44
C THR A 91 -8.57 -18.60 7.29
N ASN A 92 -9.30 -18.14 6.28
CA ASN A 92 -9.54 -18.91 5.06
C ASN A 92 -8.51 -18.52 3.96
N LYS A 93 -8.61 -19.20 2.81
CA LYS A 93 -7.77 -18.91 1.63
C LYS A 93 -7.77 -17.42 1.28
N LEU A 94 -8.92 -16.77 1.34
CA LEU A 94 -9.08 -15.37 0.95
C LEU A 94 -8.37 -14.42 1.92
N GLY A 95 -8.56 -14.57 3.24
CA GLY A 95 -7.86 -13.78 4.24
C GLY A 95 -6.35 -14.03 4.19
N ALA A 96 -5.90 -15.27 3.96
CA ALA A 96 -4.50 -15.58 3.75
C ALA A 96 -3.94 -14.89 2.49
N THR A 97 -4.71 -14.83 1.41
CA THR A 97 -4.32 -14.13 0.18
C THR A 97 -4.23 -12.62 0.41
N ALA A 98 -5.17 -12.02 1.14
CA ALA A 98 -5.16 -10.59 1.47
C ALA A 98 -3.94 -10.20 2.33
N LEU A 99 -3.62 -10.99 3.36
CA LEU A 99 -2.42 -10.76 4.18
C LEU A 99 -1.13 -10.91 3.37
N ALA A 100 -1.05 -11.94 2.52
CA ALA A 100 0.09 -12.13 1.63
C ALA A 100 0.26 -10.96 0.65
N LEU A 101 -0.84 -10.42 0.11
CA LEU A 101 -0.82 -9.24 -0.75
C LEU A 101 -0.23 -8.03 -0.01
N GLY A 102 -0.69 -7.72 1.21
CA GLY A 102 -0.16 -6.62 2.02
C GLY A 102 1.36 -6.77 2.26
N ILE A 103 1.82 -7.96 2.64
CA ILE A 103 3.26 -8.22 2.82
C ILE A 103 4.04 -8.02 1.51
N ILE A 104 3.54 -8.52 0.38
CA ILE A 104 4.21 -8.42 -0.93
C ILE A 104 4.29 -6.97 -1.40
N THR A 105 3.23 -6.17 -1.20
CA THR A 105 3.22 -4.75 -1.60
C THR A 105 4.18 -3.92 -0.75
N ASP A 106 4.08 -4.00 0.56
CA ASP A 106 4.87 -3.19 1.48
C ASP A 106 6.35 -3.56 1.49
N SER A 107 6.68 -4.83 1.24
CA SER A 107 8.07 -5.28 1.10
C SER A 107 8.68 -4.94 -0.27
N GLY A 108 7.93 -4.30 -1.16
CA GLY A 108 8.37 -4.09 -2.54
C GLY A 108 8.73 -5.41 -3.22
N ARG A 109 7.94 -6.46 -3.00
CA ARG A 109 8.22 -7.84 -3.41
C ARG A 109 9.50 -8.38 -2.77
N PHE A 110 9.62 -8.21 -1.46
CA PHE A 110 10.73 -8.67 -0.62
C PHE A 110 12.08 -8.02 -0.90
N ARG A 111 12.10 -6.80 -1.48
CA ARG A 111 13.33 -6.08 -1.83
C ARG A 111 13.78 -5.08 -0.75
N TYR A 112 12.90 -4.71 0.17
CA TYR A 112 13.21 -3.70 1.18
C TYR A 112 13.88 -4.32 2.41
N ASP A 113 14.76 -3.55 3.06
CA ASP A 113 15.65 -4.00 4.14
C ASP A 113 14.96 -4.59 5.37
N LEU A 114 13.73 -4.18 5.65
CA LEU A 114 12.94 -4.76 6.74
C LEU A 114 12.41 -6.17 6.45
N THR A 115 12.57 -6.67 5.21
CA THR A 115 12.23 -8.06 4.88
C THR A 115 13.13 -9.01 5.66
N SER A 116 12.57 -9.90 6.45
CA SER A 116 13.28 -10.73 7.40
C SER A 116 12.89 -12.21 7.30
N GLY A 117 13.62 -13.08 8.03
CA GLY A 117 13.23 -14.49 8.17
C GLY A 117 11.83 -14.66 8.79
N ASN A 118 11.40 -13.70 9.63
CA ASN A 118 10.06 -13.68 10.18
C ASN A 118 9.01 -13.42 9.09
N THR A 119 9.26 -12.47 8.19
CA THR A 119 8.41 -12.20 7.03
C THR A 119 8.17 -13.46 6.21
N PHE A 120 9.24 -14.23 5.92
CA PHE A 120 9.13 -15.49 5.17
C PHE A 120 8.43 -16.59 5.98
N SER A 121 8.57 -16.62 7.30
CA SER A 121 7.85 -17.57 8.15
C SER A 121 6.34 -17.33 8.13
N VAL A 122 5.92 -16.08 8.20
CA VAL A 122 4.50 -15.68 8.03
C VAL A 122 4.02 -16.05 6.63
N MET A 123 4.78 -15.71 5.58
CA MET A 123 4.43 -16.04 4.20
C MET A 123 4.28 -17.55 3.98
N ALA A 124 5.18 -18.37 4.54
CA ALA A 124 5.09 -19.83 4.46
C ALA A 124 3.78 -20.34 5.12
N ARG A 125 3.41 -19.77 6.28
CA ARG A 125 2.15 -20.13 6.94
C ARG A 125 0.93 -19.73 6.09
N LEU A 126 0.91 -18.53 5.54
CA LEU A 126 -0.18 -18.06 4.67
C LEU A 126 -0.31 -18.93 3.42
N THR A 127 0.81 -19.31 2.81
CA THR A 127 0.84 -20.21 1.65
C THR A 127 0.28 -21.59 2.00
N ASN A 128 0.63 -22.14 3.17
CA ASN A 128 0.08 -23.42 3.64
C ASN A 128 -1.43 -23.38 3.91
N ILE A 129 -1.99 -22.20 4.24
CA ILE A 129 -3.45 -22.00 4.34
C ILE A 129 -4.09 -21.93 2.95
N GLY A 130 -3.31 -21.64 1.93
CA GLY A 130 -3.75 -21.58 0.54
C GLY A 130 -3.77 -20.16 -0.06
N ALA A 131 -2.93 -19.25 0.44
CA ALA A 131 -2.76 -17.93 -0.18
C ALA A 131 -2.41 -18.06 -1.67
N ASP A 132 -3.11 -17.34 -2.53
CA ASP A 132 -2.98 -17.41 -3.98
C ASP A 132 -1.94 -16.42 -4.50
N LEU A 133 -0.67 -16.84 -4.41
CA LEU A 133 0.45 -15.99 -4.85
C LEU A 133 0.46 -15.77 -6.36
N ALA A 134 -0.03 -16.74 -7.14
CA ALA A 134 -0.12 -16.57 -8.60
C ALA A 134 -1.10 -15.46 -8.97
N LEU A 135 -2.29 -15.48 -8.37
CA LEU A 135 -3.30 -14.43 -8.53
C LEU A 135 -2.77 -13.05 -8.12
N ILE A 136 -2.07 -12.96 -6.98
CA ILE A 136 -1.45 -11.71 -6.52
C ILE A 136 -0.47 -11.18 -7.56
N ASN A 137 0.49 -12.01 -7.98
CA ASN A 137 1.53 -11.58 -8.91
C ASN A 137 0.97 -11.21 -10.29
N GLU A 138 -0.01 -11.98 -10.80
CA GLU A 138 -0.68 -11.68 -12.06
C GLU A 138 -1.35 -10.30 -12.00
N ASN A 139 -2.14 -10.02 -10.95
CA ASN A 139 -2.83 -8.75 -10.82
C ASN A 139 -1.87 -7.56 -10.60
N LEU A 140 -0.82 -7.74 -9.80
CA LEU A 140 0.20 -6.69 -9.61
C LEU A 140 1.06 -6.45 -10.87
N ALA A 141 1.09 -7.37 -11.82
CA ALA A 141 1.79 -7.23 -13.08
C ALA A 141 0.92 -6.66 -14.21
N LYS A 142 -0.41 -6.75 -14.09
CA LYS A 142 -1.34 -6.23 -15.11
C LYS A 142 -1.13 -4.74 -15.34
N ARG A 143 -1.14 -4.36 -16.59
CA ARG A 143 -1.05 -2.95 -17.02
C ARG A 143 -2.04 -2.73 -18.15
N SER A 144 -2.69 -1.59 -18.18
CA SER A 144 -3.48 -1.17 -19.33
C SER A 144 -2.56 -0.72 -20.47
N LEU A 145 -3.06 -0.77 -21.70
CA LEU A 145 -2.36 -0.19 -22.85
C LEU A 145 -2.12 1.32 -22.64
N ALA A 146 -3.06 2.00 -21.98
CA ALA A 146 -2.93 3.42 -21.65
C ALA A 146 -1.74 3.64 -20.69
N ASP A 147 -1.64 2.88 -19.57
CA ASP A 147 -0.50 2.96 -18.65
C ASP A 147 0.82 2.61 -19.35
N PHE A 148 0.80 1.60 -20.22
CA PHE A 148 1.99 1.25 -20.99
C PHE A 148 2.47 2.40 -21.89
N LYS A 149 1.56 3.11 -22.56
CA LYS A 149 1.90 4.30 -23.37
C LYS A 149 2.42 5.45 -22.52
N LYS A 150 1.76 5.72 -21.37
CA LYS A 150 2.22 6.73 -20.41
C LYS A 150 3.67 6.44 -19.98
N ARG A 151 3.96 5.22 -19.54
CA ARG A 151 5.32 4.81 -19.17
C ARG A 151 6.32 4.90 -20.31
N GLY A 152 5.90 4.58 -21.54
CA GLY A 152 6.72 4.75 -22.73
C GLY A 152 7.19 6.20 -22.92
N HIS A 153 6.32 7.19 -22.61
CA HIS A 153 6.70 8.60 -22.63
C HIS A 153 7.80 8.91 -21.61
N PHE A 154 7.68 8.45 -20.37
CA PHE A 154 8.70 8.65 -19.34
C PHE A 154 10.03 8.02 -19.75
N LEU A 155 10.01 6.79 -20.26
CA LEU A 155 11.21 6.07 -20.68
C LEU A 155 11.94 6.70 -21.88
N SER A 156 11.26 7.52 -22.67
CA SER A 156 11.83 8.10 -23.90
C SER A 156 12.16 9.60 -23.80
N ASN A 157 11.73 10.28 -22.73
CA ASN A 157 11.82 11.73 -22.62
C ASN A 157 12.48 12.18 -21.30
N TYR A 158 13.42 11.39 -20.80
CA TYR A 158 14.20 11.75 -19.62
C TYR A 158 15.37 12.65 -19.99
N GLU A 159 15.87 13.34 -19.01
CA GLU A 159 17.10 14.12 -19.05
C GLU A 159 18.06 13.63 -17.96
N THR A 160 19.34 13.91 -18.12
CA THR A 160 20.37 13.58 -17.14
C THR A 160 21.21 14.79 -16.81
N TYR A 161 21.54 14.95 -15.55
CA TYR A 161 22.50 15.93 -15.08
C TYR A 161 23.37 15.30 -13.99
N GLU A 162 24.68 15.20 -14.24
CA GLU A 162 25.62 14.47 -13.37
C GLU A 162 25.11 13.05 -13.07
N ASN A 163 24.80 12.77 -11.80
CA ASN A 163 24.31 11.48 -11.31
C ASN A 163 22.78 11.46 -11.07
N VAL A 164 22.07 12.43 -11.62
CA VAL A 164 20.61 12.55 -11.52
C VAL A 164 19.99 12.24 -12.89
N ILE A 165 18.92 11.43 -12.88
CA ILE A 165 18.02 11.27 -14.03
C ILE A 165 16.66 11.84 -13.66
N TYR A 166 16.09 12.63 -14.58
CA TYR A 166 14.82 13.28 -14.30
C TYR A 166 13.99 13.49 -15.57
N ILE A 167 12.73 13.83 -15.38
CA ILE A 167 11.84 14.30 -16.44
C ILE A 167 11.06 15.52 -15.95
N ILE A 168 10.86 16.48 -16.84
CA ILE A 168 9.94 17.59 -16.64
C ILE A 168 8.77 17.39 -17.60
N VAL A 169 7.57 17.22 -17.04
CA VAL A 169 6.35 16.99 -17.83
C VAL A 169 5.49 18.25 -17.80
N PRO A 170 5.42 19.02 -18.92
CA PRO A 170 4.60 20.21 -19.00
C PRO A 170 3.10 19.91 -18.85
N TYR A 171 2.33 20.88 -18.37
CA TYR A 171 0.89 20.79 -18.17
C TYR A 171 0.13 20.22 -19.39
N LEU A 172 0.41 20.75 -20.59
CA LEU A 172 -0.24 20.27 -21.82
C LEU A 172 0.06 18.79 -22.11
N LYS A 173 1.25 18.33 -21.76
CA LYS A 173 1.61 16.91 -21.93
C LYS A 173 0.94 16.04 -20.87
N LEU A 174 0.76 16.52 -19.65
CA LEU A 174 -0.04 15.82 -18.62
C LEU A 174 -1.49 15.62 -19.11
N GLN A 175 -2.09 16.66 -19.72
CA GLN A 175 -3.44 16.54 -20.30
C GLN A 175 -3.49 15.54 -21.47
N GLU A 176 -2.53 15.61 -22.40
CA GLU A 176 -2.44 14.67 -23.53
C GLU A 176 -2.33 13.22 -23.07
N LEU A 177 -1.56 12.99 -22.00
CA LEU A 177 -1.34 11.66 -21.43
C LEU A 177 -2.45 11.25 -20.46
N ASP A 178 -3.40 12.12 -20.15
CA ASP A 178 -4.42 11.89 -19.15
C ASP A 178 -3.79 11.46 -17.79
N ILE A 179 -2.87 12.29 -17.30
CA ILE A 179 -2.17 12.11 -16.02
C ILE A 179 -2.53 13.26 -15.10
N LEU A 180 -3.06 12.95 -13.92
CA LEU A 180 -3.27 13.95 -12.87
C LEU A 180 -1.95 14.19 -12.11
N PRO A 181 -1.65 15.42 -11.67
CA PRO A 181 -0.47 15.71 -10.85
C PRO A 181 -0.37 14.83 -9.61
N SER A 182 -1.50 14.48 -8.99
CA SER A 182 -1.57 13.56 -7.84
C SER A 182 -1.13 12.13 -8.16
N GLU A 183 -1.08 11.73 -9.43
CA GLU A 183 -0.64 10.41 -9.87
C GLU A 183 0.89 10.34 -10.09
N GLY A 184 1.62 11.42 -9.84
CA GLY A 184 3.07 11.51 -10.06
C GLY A 184 3.88 10.41 -9.38
N SER A 185 3.46 10.02 -8.17
CA SER A 185 4.07 8.91 -7.43
C SER A 185 4.07 7.57 -8.17
N ASN A 186 3.12 7.36 -9.11
CA ASN A 186 3.03 6.14 -9.91
C ASN A 186 4.17 6.03 -10.94
N TYR A 187 4.79 7.15 -11.30
CA TYR A 187 5.82 7.23 -12.35
C TYR A 187 7.22 7.53 -11.82
N VAL A 188 7.35 8.04 -10.59
CA VAL A 188 8.65 8.43 -10.01
C VAL A 188 9.66 7.28 -10.02
N ASN A 189 9.21 6.05 -9.79
CA ASN A 189 10.08 4.87 -9.76
C ASN A 189 10.40 4.29 -11.17
N THR A 190 10.02 4.97 -12.26
CA THR A 190 10.34 4.53 -13.62
C THR A 190 11.84 4.45 -13.84
N TYR A 191 12.63 5.29 -13.17
CA TYR A 191 14.08 5.39 -13.29
C TYR A 191 14.84 4.71 -12.14
N SER A 192 14.15 3.99 -11.25
CA SER A 192 14.80 3.33 -10.13
C SER A 192 15.76 2.22 -10.60
N ASN A 193 16.84 2.04 -9.84
CA ASN A 193 17.84 0.98 -10.07
C ASN A 193 18.61 1.08 -11.41
N LEU A 194 18.80 2.29 -11.92
CA LEU A 194 19.70 2.53 -13.04
C LEU A 194 21.13 2.71 -12.53
N ASP A 195 22.06 2.02 -13.18
CA ASP A 195 23.50 2.22 -12.95
C ASP A 195 23.87 3.69 -13.21
N TYR A 196 24.74 4.25 -12.39
CA TYR A 196 25.24 5.64 -12.47
C TYR A 196 24.21 6.73 -12.10
N TYR A 197 22.92 6.41 -11.90
CA TYR A 197 21.89 7.38 -11.58
C TYR A 197 21.17 7.01 -10.25
N PRO A 198 21.85 7.18 -9.09
CA PRO A 198 21.28 6.87 -7.78
C PRO A 198 20.16 7.83 -7.37
N LEU A 199 20.04 8.97 -8.05
CA LEU A 199 19.00 9.97 -7.81
C LEU A 199 18.10 10.10 -9.04
N TRP A 200 16.80 10.13 -8.79
CA TRP A 200 15.82 10.32 -9.85
C TRP A 200 14.66 11.19 -9.40
N ALA A 201 14.10 11.97 -10.32
CA ALA A 201 13.01 12.89 -10.05
C ALA A 201 12.01 12.98 -11.22
N THR A 202 10.77 13.26 -10.89
CA THR A 202 9.72 13.59 -11.84
C THR A 202 9.10 14.91 -11.43
N PHE A 203 9.16 15.89 -12.32
CA PHE A 203 8.59 17.23 -12.12
C PHE A 203 7.35 17.38 -13.00
N PHE A 204 6.23 17.70 -12.40
CA PHE A 204 5.00 18.03 -13.11
C PHE A 204 4.76 19.53 -13.00
N ILE A 205 4.68 20.19 -14.16
CA ILE A 205 4.36 21.63 -14.22
C ILE A 205 2.85 21.74 -14.28
N GLU A 206 2.28 22.40 -13.29
CA GLU A 206 0.85 22.72 -13.25
C GLU A 206 0.51 23.92 -14.14
N LYS A 207 -0.80 24.21 -14.31
CA LYS A 207 -1.29 25.23 -15.24
C LYS A 207 -0.74 26.63 -14.93
N ASP A 208 -0.48 26.90 -13.66
CA ASP A 208 -0.07 28.23 -13.18
C ASP A 208 1.46 28.35 -12.98
N GLY A 209 2.24 27.35 -13.41
CA GLY A 209 3.72 27.34 -13.43
C GLY A 209 4.35 26.68 -12.24
#